data_738e65b22afc89f55523f1b6e71a4e70
#
_entry.id   738e65b22afc89f55523f1b6e71a4e70
#
_cell.length_a   1.000
_cell.length_b   1.000
_cell.length_c   1.000
_cell.angle_alpha   90.00
_cell.angle_beta   90.00
_cell.angle_gamma   90.00
#
_symmetry.space_group_name_H-M   'P 1'
#
loop_
_entity.id
_entity.type
_entity.pdbx_description
1 polymer ?
#
loop_
_entity_poly.entity_id
_entity_poly.type
_entity_poly.pdbx_seq_one_letter_code
_entity_poly.pdbx_strand_id
1 'polypeptide(L)'
;DDFEAGKSWEELAASYITTEKPPRRKTGILNLQHTNNFGACLVAYALQTAIERCGSKAQVINYRPEKKTRPFSGAFRRERAAGRNFEKFRRRFLNLTRVCRNMDDLSELNASLDSFVVGSDQVWRFRYVYRFLQEYLLAFAAPSKTLFSYAASFGTDFWEGNDQATEIMREKLLRFNRVSVREESGIAICREAFGSEAVRVLDPTLLLSAADYAPIIKESQFKLT
;
A
#
# COMPACT_ATOMS: atom_id res chain seq x y z
N ASP A 1 22.38 27.16 17.56
CA ASP A 1 23.33 27.95 16.74
C ASP A 1 24.77 27.51 16.97
N ASP A 2 25.06 26.23 16.74
CA ASP A 2 26.44 25.72 16.71
C ASP A 2 26.83 25.44 15.26
N PHE A 3 27.08 26.51 14.52
CA PHE A 3 27.90 26.44 13.31
C PHE A 3 29.33 26.17 13.79
N GLU A 4 29.81 24.92 13.68
CA GLU A 4 31.22 24.60 13.86
C GLU A 4 32.03 25.38 12.80
N ALA A 5 32.55 26.52 13.21
CA ALA A 5 33.34 27.42 12.39
C ALA A 5 34.63 26.69 11.94
N GLY A 6 34.73 26.40 10.66
CA GLY A 6 35.97 25.94 10.03
C GLY A 6 35.90 24.68 9.17
N LYS A 7 34.76 23.98 9.10
CA LYS A 7 34.61 22.84 8.20
C LYS A 7 34.05 23.24 6.83
N SER A 8 34.63 22.73 5.75
CA SER A 8 34.08 22.90 4.41
C SER A 8 32.74 22.17 4.27
N TRP A 9 31.88 22.59 3.34
CA TRP A 9 30.62 21.89 3.03
C TRP A 9 30.84 20.42 2.65
N GLU A 10 32.01 20.11 2.06
CA GLU A 10 32.41 18.74 1.72
C GLU A 10 32.73 17.91 2.96
N GLU A 11 33.37 18.48 3.97
CA GLU A 11 33.64 17.83 5.27
C GLU A 11 32.38 17.66 6.10
N LEU A 12 31.49 18.65 6.08
CA LEU A 12 30.16 18.53 6.70
C LEU A 12 29.32 17.46 5.99
N ALA A 13 29.26 17.48 4.66
CA ALA A 13 28.55 16.45 3.90
C ALA A 13 29.13 15.06 4.15
N ALA A 14 30.46 14.92 4.22
CA ALA A 14 31.13 13.65 4.52
C ALA A 14 30.84 13.14 5.95
N SER A 15 30.62 14.02 6.91
CA SER A 15 30.24 13.64 8.29
C SER A 15 28.80 13.15 8.40
N TYR A 16 27.92 13.58 7.48
CA TYR A 16 26.53 13.12 7.38
C TYR A 16 26.37 11.85 6.49
N ILE A 17 27.36 11.57 5.65
CA ILE A 17 27.45 10.29 4.91
C ILE A 17 28.13 9.30 5.85
N THR A 18 27.40 8.81 6.84
CA THR A 18 27.83 7.63 7.58
C THR A 18 28.02 6.50 6.57
N THR A 19 29.23 5.94 6.53
CA THR A 19 29.66 4.86 5.65
C THR A 19 28.89 3.55 5.85
N GLU A 20 28.08 3.44 6.90
CA GLU A 20 27.13 2.35 7.10
C GLU A 20 25.78 2.75 6.50
N LYS A 21 25.46 2.17 5.33
CA LYS A 21 24.09 2.20 4.82
C LYS A 21 23.19 1.69 5.94
N PRO A 22 22.20 2.49 6.39
CA PRO A 22 21.27 2.03 7.42
C PRO A 22 20.70 0.68 6.98
N PRO A 23 20.48 -0.25 7.90
CA PRO A 23 19.96 -1.57 7.58
C PRO A 23 18.71 -1.39 6.71
N ARG A 24 18.68 -2.07 5.54
CA ARG A 24 17.57 -1.94 4.60
C ARG A 24 16.28 -2.35 5.29
N ARG A 25 15.45 -1.38 5.61
CA ARG A 25 14.13 -1.62 6.19
C ARG A 25 13.30 -2.48 5.25
N LYS A 26 12.47 -3.35 5.84
CA LYS A 26 11.52 -4.18 5.10
C LYS A 26 10.12 -3.61 5.29
N THR A 27 9.50 -3.21 4.20
CA THR A 27 8.18 -2.57 4.19
C THR A 27 7.14 -3.49 3.60
N GLY A 28 6.07 -3.75 4.35
CA GLY A 28 4.90 -4.48 3.88
C GLY A 28 3.90 -3.53 3.22
N ILE A 29 3.43 -3.87 2.01
CA ILE A 29 2.43 -3.10 1.26
C ILE A 29 1.10 -3.84 1.31
N LEU A 30 0.07 -3.23 1.89
CA LEU A 30 -1.30 -3.74 1.89
C LEU A 30 -2.16 -2.94 0.92
N ASN A 31 -2.70 -3.60 -0.10
CA ASN A 31 -3.65 -3.01 -1.04
C ASN A 31 -4.66 -4.06 -1.55
N LEU A 32 -5.50 -3.71 -2.53
CA LEU A 32 -6.53 -4.57 -3.08
C LEU A 32 -6.04 -5.49 -4.22
N GLN A 33 -4.75 -5.77 -4.31
CA GLN A 33 -4.13 -6.55 -5.40
C GLN A 33 -4.71 -7.97 -5.57
N HIS A 34 -5.32 -8.52 -4.52
CA HIS A 34 -5.96 -9.84 -4.58
C HIS A 34 -7.20 -9.87 -5.49
N THR A 35 -7.75 -8.71 -5.83
CA THR A 35 -8.85 -8.58 -6.77
C THR A 35 -8.37 -8.77 -8.21
N ASN A 36 -9.25 -9.24 -9.09
CA ASN A 36 -8.95 -9.34 -10.51
C ASN A 36 -9.15 -7.97 -11.19
N ASN A 37 -8.31 -7.01 -10.81
CA ASN A 37 -8.33 -5.63 -11.28
C ASN A 37 -6.91 -5.24 -11.73
N PHE A 38 -6.77 -4.75 -12.96
CA PHE A 38 -5.50 -4.32 -13.53
C PHE A 38 -4.91 -3.14 -12.75
N GLY A 39 -5.74 -2.15 -12.39
CA GLY A 39 -5.32 -0.99 -11.61
C GLY A 39 -4.70 -1.41 -10.28
N ALA A 40 -5.38 -2.28 -9.53
CA ALA A 40 -4.87 -2.75 -8.24
C ALA A 40 -3.53 -3.49 -8.34
N CYS A 41 -3.33 -4.27 -9.42
CA CYS A 41 -2.07 -4.97 -9.66
C CYS A 41 -0.94 -4.00 -10.06
N LEU A 42 -1.22 -3.03 -10.94
CA LEU A 42 -0.24 -2.03 -11.38
C LEU A 42 0.16 -1.08 -10.25
N VAL A 43 -0.80 -0.66 -9.44
CA VAL A 43 -0.56 0.14 -8.23
C VAL A 43 0.36 -0.59 -7.25
N ALA A 44 0.12 -1.90 -7.00
CA ALA A 44 0.98 -2.70 -6.14
C ALA A 44 2.42 -2.78 -6.68
N TYR A 45 2.57 -3.01 -7.97
CA TYR A 45 3.86 -3.05 -8.65
C TYR A 45 4.59 -1.70 -8.57
N ALA A 46 3.88 -0.62 -8.86
CA ALA A 46 4.47 0.72 -8.86
C ALA A 46 4.91 1.15 -7.45
N LEU A 47 4.08 0.92 -6.45
CA LEU A 47 4.42 1.26 -5.06
C LEU A 47 5.59 0.40 -4.55
N GLN A 48 5.61 -0.89 -4.86
CA GLN A 48 6.75 -1.77 -4.57
C GLN A 48 8.04 -1.22 -5.17
N THR A 49 8.03 -0.91 -6.47
CA THR A 49 9.21 -0.38 -7.19
C THR A 49 9.66 0.96 -6.62
N ALA A 50 8.73 1.87 -6.32
CA ALA A 50 9.05 3.17 -5.73
C ALA A 50 9.72 3.03 -4.35
N ILE A 51 9.20 2.17 -3.48
CA ILE A 51 9.78 1.90 -2.16
C ILE A 51 11.17 1.27 -2.28
N GLU A 52 11.37 0.35 -3.22
CA GLU A 52 12.67 -0.27 -3.46
C GLU A 52 13.72 0.73 -3.95
N ARG A 53 13.32 1.72 -4.76
CA ARG A 53 14.17 2.85 -5.17
C ARG A 53 14.59 3.75 -4.00
N CYS A 54 13.72 3.86 -3.00
CA CYS A 54 14.06 4.57 -1.76
C CYS A 54 14.98 3.76 -0.82
N GLY A 55 15.48 2.60 -1.24
CA GLY A 55 16.43 1.78 -0.50
C GLY A 55 15.83 0.79 0.49
N SER A 56 14.51 0.73 0.63
CA SER A 56 13.80 -0.29 1.42
C SER A 56 13.60 -1.57 0.61
N LYS A 57 13.46 -2.72 1.29
CA LYS A 57 12.94 -3.94 0.66
C LYS A 57 11.41 -3.91 0.76
N ALA A 58 10.72 -3.94 -0.36
CA ALA A 58 9.26 -3.97 -0.38
C ALA A 58 8.71 -5.39 -0.54
N GLN A 59 7.68 -5.73 0.23
CA GLN A 59 6.90 -6.95 0.08
C GLN A 59 5.42 -6.61 0.01
N VAL A 60 4.75 -7.08 -1.03
CA VAL A 60 3.30 -6.93 -1.14
C VAL A 60 2.63 -8.02 -0.31
N ILE A 61 1.84 -7.59 0.67
CA ILE A 61 1.13 -8.49 1.58
C ILE A 61 0.07 -9.25 0.78
N ASN A 62 0.21 -10.57 0.72
CA ASN A 62 -0.69 -11.45 -0.02
C ASN A 62 -1.96 -11.72 0.81
N TYR A 63 -2.68 -10.64 1.13
CA TYR A 63 -3.92 -10.71 1.89
C TYR A 63 -5.06 -11.20 1.00
N ARG A 64 -5.65 -12.33 1.37
CA ARG A 64 -6.76 -12.99 0.66
C ARG A 64 -7.84 -13.34 1.66
N PRO A 65 -8.64 -12.37 2.09
CA PRO A 65 -9.70 -12.61 3.06
C PRO A 65 -10.68 -13.66 2.54
N GLU A 66 -11.16 -14.50 3.43
CA GLU A 66 -12.15 -15.51 3.08
C GLU A 66 -13.44 -14.85 2.61
N LYS A 67 -13.77 -15.05 1.35
CA LYS A 67 -15.09 -14.72 0.83
C LYS A 67 -16.06 -15.78 1.35
N LYS A 68 -17.07 -15.39 2.12
CA LYS A 68 -18.24 -16.25 2.30
C LYS A 68 -18.93 -16.38 0.93
N THR A 69 -18.47 -17.32 0.13
CA THR A 69 -19.02 -17.59 -1.20
C THR A 69 -20.40 -18.20 -1.06
N ARG A 70 -21.40 -17.55 -1.66
CA ARG A 70 -22.60 -18.28 -2.07
C ARG A 70 -22.18 -19.16 -3.25
N PRO A 71 -22.42 -20.47 -3.21
CA PRO A 71 -22.20 -21.32 -4.36
C PRO A 71 -23.25 -21.04 -5.44
N PHE A 72 -22.82 -21.14 -6.70
CA PHE A 72 -23.62 -21.22 -7.91
C PHE A 72 -23.97 -19.97 -8.70
N SER A 73 -23.22 -19.77 -9.79
CA SER A 73 -23.78 -19.44 -11.11
C SER A 73 -22.73 -19.71 -12.22
N GLY A 74 -23.18 -20.09 -13.41
CA GLY A 74 -22.37 -20.55 -14.55
C GLY A 74 -21.36 -19.55 -15.17
N ALA A 75 -21.17 -18.36 -14.59
CA ALA A 75 -20.13 -17.39 -14.95
C ALA A 75 -18.70 -17.85 -14.60
N PHE A 76 -18.56 -18.96 -13.90
CA PHE A 76 -17.32 -19.48 -13.29
C PHE A 76 -16.16 -19.74 -14.24
N ARG A 77 -16.45 -20.02 -15.52
CA ARG A 77 -15.40 -20.45 -16.47
C ARG A 77 -14.60 -19.30 -17.06
N ARG A 78 -15.26 -18.15 -17.35
CA ARG A 78 -14.59 -16.92 -17.83
C ARG A 78 -13.82 -16.22 -16.71
N GLU A 79 -14.38 -16.15 -15.51
CA GLU A 79 -13.71 -15.58 -14.35
C GLU A 79 -12.44 -16.36 -13.94
N ARG A 80 -12.46 -17.71 -14.06
CA ARG A 80 -11.27 -18.54 -13.81
C ARG A 80 -10.16 -18.28 -14.83
N ALA A 81 -10.48 -18.03 -16.09
CA ALA A 81 -9.49 -17.75 -17.12
C ALA A 81 -8.84 -16.38 -16.91
N ALA A 82 -9.64 -15.34 -16.65
CA ALA A 82 -9.14 -14.01 -16.29
C ALA A 82 -8.30 -14.06 -15.01
N GLY A 83 -8.77 -14.75 -13.97
CA GLY A 83 -8.06 -14.92 -12.71
C GLY A 83 -6.66 -15.52 -12.85
N ARG A 84 -6.44 -16.42 -13.82
CA ARG A 84 -5.11 -17.00 -14.07
C ARG A 84 -4.09 -15.96 -14.54
N ASN A 85 -4.48 -15.02 -15.37
CA ASN A 85 -3.59 -13.97 -15.85
C ASN A 85 -3.18 -13.00 -14.71
N PHE A 86 -4.12 -12.63 -13.85
CA PHE A 86 -3.82 -11.82 -12.67
C PHE A 86 -2.90 -12.57 -11.69
N GLU A 87 -3.13 -13.87 -11.49
CA GLU A 87 -2.26 -14.67 -10.62
C GLU A 87 -0.85 -14.83 -11.21
N LYS A 88 -0.74 -15.01 -12.54
CA LYS A 88 0.54 -15.03 -13.25
C LYS A 88 1.28 -13.70 -13.07
N PHE A 89 0.58 -12.58 -13.24
CA PHE A 89 1.14 -11.25 -13.00
C PHE A 89 1.67 -11.10 -11.57
N ARG A 90 0.83 -11.41 -10.59
CA ARG A 90 1.21 -11.29 -9.17
C ARG A 90 2.46 -12.09 -8.83
N ARG A 91 2.52 -13.35 -9.27
CA ARG A 91 3.69 -14.24 -9.03
C ARG A 91 4.95 -13.77 -9.74
N ARG A 92 4.81 -13.12 -10.89
CA ARG A 92 5.95 -12.71 -11.71
C ARG A 92 6.54 -11.37 -11.30
N PHE A 93 5.70 -10.42 -10.94
CA PHE A 93 6.08 -9.02 -10.77
C PHE A 93 5.97 -8.50 -9.34
N LEU A 94 5.28 -9.19 -8.45
CA LEU A 94 5.14 -8.77 -7.07
C LEU A 94 5.97 -9.67 -6.14
N ASN A 95 6.71 -9.04 -5.24
CA ASN A 95 7.39 -9.71 -4.15
C ASN A 95 6.39 -9.99 -3.02
N LEU A 96 5.65 -11.10 -3.16
CA LEU A 96 4.55 -11.43 -2.26
C LEU A 96 5.04 -12.02 -0.95
N THR A 97 4.37 -11.66 0.15
CA THR A 97 4.47 -12.44 1.40
C THR A 97 3.80 -13.81 1.24
N ARG A 98 3.87 -14.66 2.27
CA ARG A 98 2.96 -15.79 2.38
C ARG A 98 1.50 -15.31 2.33
N VAL A 99 0.59 -16.22 2.00
CA VAL A 99 -0.85 -15.90 2.01
C VAL A 99 -1.30 -15.64 3.44
N CYS A 100 -1.96 -14.49 3.64
CA CYS A 100 -2.64 -14.11 4.88
C CYS A 100 -4.15 -14.11 4.64
N ARG A 101 -4.94 -14.71 5.54
CA ARG A 101 -6.40 -14.81 5.39
C ARG A 101 -7.18 -14.02 6.44
N ASN A 102 -6.57 -13.77 7.58
CA ASN A 102 -7.18 -13.14 8.74
C ASN A 102 -6.18 -12.23 9.46
N MET A 103 -6.62 -11.62 10.55
CA MET A 103 -5.83 -10.70 11.36
C MET A 103 -4.60 -11.37 12.00
N ASP A 104 -4.73 -12.62 12.43
CA ASP A 104 -3.65 -13.37 13.06
C ASP A 104 -2.52 -13.64 12.07
N ASP A 105 -2.87 -14.09 10.85
CA ASP A 105 -1.90 -14.27 9.77
C ASP A 105 -1.15 -12.97 9.44
N LEU A 106 -1.85 -11.82 9.46
CA LEU A 106 -1.25 -10.51 9.22
C LEU A 106 -0.32 -10.11 10.39
N SER A 107 -0.74 -10.41 11.62
CA SER A 107 0.04 -10.07 12.82
C SER A 107 1.39 -10.79 12.88
N GLU A 108 1.50 -12.00 12.34
CA GLU A 108 2.77 -12.72 12.26
C GLU A 108 3.81 -12.01 11.37
N LEU A 109 3.37 -11.16 10.44
CA LEU A 109 4.30 -10.38 9.60
C LEU A 109 5.13 -9.37 10.39
N ASN A 110 4.72 -9.03 11.61
CA ASN A 110 5.49 -8.15 12.50
C ASN A 110 6.90 -8.71 12.82
N ALA A 111 7.08 -10.02 12.78
CA ALA A 111 8.38 -10.65 13.02
C ALA A 111 9.40 -10.36 11.90
N SER A 112 8.95 -10.08 10.69
CA SER A 112 9.82 -9.98 9.51
C SER A 112 9.79 -8.62 8.82
N LEU A 113 8.81 -7.76 9.10
CA LEU A 113 8.63 -6.45 8.49
C LEU A 113 8.80 -5.34 9.53
N ASP A 114 9.47 -4.26 9.15
CA ASP A 114 9.80 -3.13 10.02
C ASP A 114 8.75 -2.02 9.94
N SER A 115 8.08 -1.91 8.80
CA SER A 115 7.06 -0.89 8.53
C SER A 115 5.95 -1.44 7.65
N PHE A 116 4.81 -0.78 7.67
CA PHE A 116 3.66 -1.12 6.84
C PHE A 116 3.12 0.13 6.13
N VAL A 117 2.74 -0.05 4.88
CA VAL A 117 2.06 0.98 4.08
C VAL A 117 0.76 0.42 3.52
N VAL A 118 -0.32 1.16 3.67
CA VAL A 118 -1.61 0.88 3.04
C VAL A 118 -1.83 1.83 1.87
N GLY A 119 -2.33 1.31 0.78
CA GLY A 119 -2.63 2.08 -0.43
C GLY A 119 -1.80 1.60 -1.64
N SER A 120 -1.91 2.21 -2.77
CA SER A 120 -2.94 3.11 -3.27
C SER A 120 -4.13 2.25 -3.70
N ASP A 121 -5.24 2.77 -4.07
CA ASP A 121 -6.50 2.14 -4.40
C ASP A 121 -7.59 2.51 -3.38
N GLN A 122 -8.81 2.11 -3.59
CA GLN A 122 -9.97 2.42 -2.73
C GLN A 122 -9.94 1.61 -1.42
N VAL A 123 -8.78 1.58 -0.78
CA VAL A 123 -8.52 0.83 0.46
C VAL A 123 -9.27 1.38 1.67
N TRP A 124 -9.77 2.61 1.59
CA TRP A 124 -10.60 3.25 2.61
C TRP A 124 -12.03 3.52 2.14
N ARG A 125 -12.43 2.99 1.00
CA ARG A 125 -13.83 3.03 0.60
C ARG A 125 -14.66 2.08 1.46
N PHE A 126 -15.44 2.64 2.39
CA PHE A 126 -16.15 1.87 3.40
C PHE A 126 -17.01 0.76 2.79
N ARG A 127 -17.76 1.04 1.73
CA ARG A 127 -18.58 0.05 1.03
C ARG A 127 -17.83 -1.20 0.56
N TYR A 128 -16.54 -1.08 0.29
CA TYR A 128 -15.72 -2.21 -0.18
C TYR A 128 -15.01 -2.93 0.95
N VAL A 129 -14.61 -2.19 1.99
CA VAL A 129 -13.73 -2.73 3.03
C VAL A 129 -14.40 -2.84 4.41
N TYR A 130 -15.70 -2.54 4.55
CA TYR A 130 -16.39 -2.49 5.84
C TYR A 130 -16.13 -3.71 6.73
N ARG A 131 -15.97 -4.90 6.14
CA ARG A 131 -15.69 -6.17 6.86
C ARG A 131 -14.22 -6.35 7.22
N PHE A 132 -13.34 -5.58 6.60
CA PHE A 132 -11.88 -5.67 6.70
C PHE A 132 -11.27 -4.30 6.97
N LEU A 133 -12.07 -3.39 7.54
CA LEU A 133 -11.65 -2.00 7.79
C LEU A 133 -10.42 -1.96 8.67
N GLN A 134 -10.37 -2.77 9.72
CA GLN A 134 -9.25 -2.81 10.66
C GLN A 134 -7.96 -3.31 10.00
N GLU A 135 -8.06 -4.28 9.10
CA GLU A 135 -6.90 -4.76 8.33
C GLU A 135 -6.34 -3.65 7.44
N TYR A 136 -7.20 -2.92 6.70
CA TYR A 136 -6.79 -1.79 5.87
C TYR A 136 -6.46 -0.53 6.66
N LEU A 137 -6.65 -0.54 7.96
CA LEU A 137 -6.13 0.45 8.92
C LEU A 137 -4.87 -0.07 9.64
N LEU A 138 -4.28 -1.16 9.17
CA LEU A 138 -3.05 -1.75 9.70
C LEU A 138 -3.13 -2.07 11.21
N ALA A 139 -4.33 -2.42 11.71
CA ALA A 139 -4.56 -2.68 13.13
C ALA A 139 -3.73 -3.87 13.65
N PHE A 140 -3.31 -4.77 12.79
CA PHE A 140 -2.44 -5.91 13.10
C PHE A 140 -0.98 -5.51 13.39
N ALA A 141 -0.58 -4.31 13.01
CA ALA A 141 0.80 -3.87 13.20
C ALA A 141 1.10 -3.60 14.68
N ALA A 142 2.22 -4.12 15.16
CA ALA A 142 2.68 -3.89 16.52
C ALA A 142 2.95 -2.39 16.79
N PRO A 143 2.85 -1.91 18.04
CA PRO A 143 3.05 -0.48 18.36
C PRO A 143 4.40 0.09 17.93
N SER A 144 5.44 -0.73 17.86
CA SER A 144 6.80 -0.33 17.45
C SER A 144 6.97 -0.17 15.93
N LYS A 145 5.96 -0.52 15.13
CA LYS A 145 6.05 -0.45 13.66
C LYS A 145 5.71 0.94 13.14
N THR A 146 6.39 1.33 12.08
CA THR A 146 6.12 2.59 11.38
C THR A 146 4.99 2.36 10.37
N LEU A 147 3.94 3.19 10.43
CA LEU A 147 2.74 3.06 9.62
C LEU A 147 2.56 4.25 8.70
N PHE A 148 2.25 3.97 7.43
CA PHE A 148 1.97 4.99 6.44
C PHE A 148 0.72 4.65 5.63
N SER A 149 0.04 5.67 5.11
CA SER A 149 -0.77 5.49 3.92
C SER A 149 -0.08 6.16 2.73
N TYR A 150 -0.17 5.57 1.56
CA TYR A 150 0.31 6.17 0.33
C TYR A 150 -0.81 6.23 -0.71
N ALA A 151 -1.25 7.45 -1.03
CA ALA A 151 -2.32 7.70 -1.99
C ALA A 151 -3.58 6.84 -1.72
N ALA A 152 -3.93 6.61 -0.44
CA ALA A 152 -5.14 5.89 -0.08
C ALA A 152 -6.37 6.62 -0.61
N SER A 153 -7.39 5.89 -1.05
CA SER A 153 -8.60 6.49 -1.63
C SER A 153 -9.85 6.05 -0.89
N PHE A 154 -10.74 7.01 -0.67
CA PHE A 154 -12.10 6.76 -0.21
C PHE A 154 -13.04 6.41 -1.37
N GLY A 155 -12.65 6.73 -2.61
CA GLY A 155 -13.42 6.47 -3.83
C GLY A 155 -14.72 7.28 -3.95
N THR A 156 -14.93 8.20 -3.04
CA THR A 156 -16.08 9.14 -2.94
C THR A 156 -15.56 10.47 -2.40
N ASP A 157 -16.36 11.51 -2.51
CA ASP A 157 -16.09 12.84 -2.00
C ASP A 157 -16.67 13.08 -0.59
N PHE A 158 -17.28 12.05 -0.01
CA PHE A 158 -17.82 12.06 1.36
C PHE A 158 -17.51 10.74 2.06
N TRP A 159 -17.58 10.72 3.39
CA TRP A 159 -17.42 9.52 4.18
C TRP A 159 -18.71 8.67 4.19
N GLU A 160 -18.61 7.41 3.76
CA GLU A 160 -19.73 6.46 3.66
C GLU A 160 -19.97 5.67 4.96
N GLY A 161 -19.09 5.76 5.94
CA GLY A 161 -19.15 4.93 7.15
C GLY A 161 -20.16 5.44 8.19
N ASN A 162 -20.58 4.51 9.06
CA ASN A 162 -21.39 4.83 10.23
C ASN A 162 -20.54 5.33 11.41
N ASP A 163 -21.18 5.71 12.52
CA ASP A 163 -20.49 6.26 13.70
C ASP A 163 -19.43 5.31 14.25
N GLN A 164 -19.73 4.00 14.30
CA GLN A 164 -18.77 2.99 14.76
C GLN A 164 -17.53 2.92 13.86
N ALA A 165 -17.72 2.94 12.54
CA ALA A 165 -16.62 2.94 11.59
C ALA A 165 -15.82 4.24 11.67
N THR A 166 -16.49 5.39 11.90
CA THR A 166 -15.86 6.70 12.09
C THR A 166 -14.92 6.67 13.30
N GLU A 167 -15.38 6.12 14.41
CA GLU A 167 -14.56 6.02 15.63
C GLU A 167 -13.36 5.10 15.44
N ILE A 168 -13.54 3.97 14.77
CA ILE A 168 -12.43 3.07 14.41
C ILE A 168 -11.41 3.81 13.52
N MET A 169 -11.87 4.58 12.52
CA MET A 169 -10.97 5.36 11.67
C MET A 169 -10.16 6.37 12.48
N ARG A 170 -10.82 7.14 13.37
CA ARG A 170 -10.17 8.13 14.25
C ARG A 170 -9.07 7.48 15.09
N GLU A 171 -9.42 6.44 15.83
CA GLU A 171 -8.48 5.73 16.70
C GLU A 171 -7.27 5.20 15.93
N LYS A 172 -7.50 4.56 14.78
CA LYS A 172 -6.42 3.90 14.05
C LYS A 172 -5.55 4.87 13.27
N LEU A 173 -6.11 5.97 12.73
CA LEU A 173 -5.31 6.97 12.02
C LEU A 173 -4.32 7.71 12.92
N LEU A 174 -4.59 7.82 14.23
CA LEU A 174 -3.64 8.36 15.21
C LEU A 174 -2.33 7.58 15.28
N ARG A 175 -2.31 6.33 14.85
CA ARG A 175 -1.11 5.48 14.83
C ARG A 175 -0.25 5.68 13.59
N PHE A 176 -0.77 6.35 12.57
CA PHE A 176 -0.04 6.56 11.33
C PHE A 176 1.01 7.66 11.48
N ASN A 177 2.23 7.38 11.10
CA ASN A 177 3.31 8.38 11.07
C ASN A 177 3.07 9.46 10.00
N ARG A 178 2.46 9.07 8.88
CA ARG A 178 2.01 9.97 7.81
C ARG A 178 0.79 9.39 7.12
N VAL A 179 -0.17 10.26 6.87
CA VAL A 179 -1.38 9.94 6.10
C VAL A 179 -1.31 10.67 4.77
N SER A 180 -1.38 9.93 3.68
CA SER A 180 -1.54 10.53 2.35
C SER A 180 -2.67 9.88 1.57
N VAL A 181 -3.37 10.71 0.82
CA VAL A 181 -4.55 10.36 0.04
C VAL A 181 -4.38 10.73 -1.43
N ARG A 182 -5.16 10.12 -2.30
CA ARG A 182 -5.06 10.33 -3.74
C ARG A 182 -5.87 11.53 -4.21
N GLU A 183 -7.03 11.75 -3.62
CA GLU A 183 -7.98 12.80 -3.99
C GLU A 183 -8.01 13.94 -2.97
N GLU A 184 -8.31 15.16 -3.44
CA GLU A 184 -8.46 16.35 -2.59
C GLU A 184 -9.58 16.16 -1.56
N SER A 185 -10.70 15.53 -1.99
CA SER A 185 -11.80 15.17 -1.10
C SER A 185 -11.36 14.28 0.07
N GLY A 186 -10.33 13.46 -0.14
CA GLY A 186 -9.77 12.62 0.91
C GLY A 186 -9.14 13.44 2.05
N ILE A 187 -8.54 14.61 1.77
CA ILE A 187 -8.02 15.52 2.79
C ILE A 187 -9.18 16.06 3.64
N ALA A 188 -10.25 16.53 2.97
CA ALA A 188 -11.43 17.03 3.67
C ALA A 188 -12.06 15.95 4.56
N ILE A 189 -12.22 14.72 4.04
CA ILE A 189 -12.74 13.59 4.81
C ILE A 189 -11.85 13.30 6.04
N CYS A 190 -10.52 13.23 5.87
CA CYS A 190 -9.61 12.97 6.98
C CYS A 190 -9.74 14.02 8.07
N ARG A 191 -9.78 15.30 7.70
CA ARG A 191 -9.89 16.41 8.64
C ARG A 191 -11.26 16.47 9.31
N GLU A 192 -12.34 16.43 8.55
CA GLU A 192 -13.70 16.70 9.04
C GLU A 192 -14.31 15.50 9.77
N ALA A 193 -14.14 14.29 9.22
CA ALA A 193 -14.70 13.09 9.83
C ALA A 193 -13.80 12.48 10.90
N PHE A 194 -12.47 12.58 10.75
CA PHE A 194 -11.55 11.84 11.62
C PHE A 194 -10.63 12.74 12.46
N GLY A 195 -10.56 14.05 12.20
CA GLY A 195 -9.65 14.96 12.89
C GLY A 195 -8.18 14.67 12.59
N SER A 196 -7.87 14.05 11.44
CA SER A 196 -6.54 13.63 11.03
C SER A 196 -6.02 14.48 9.88
N GLU A 197 -4.77 14.94 9.98
CA GLU A 197 -4.10 15.64 8.90
C GLU A 197 -3.68 14.65 7.80
N ALA A 198 -3.91 15.04 6.56
CA ALA A 198 -3.53 14.25 5.38
C ALA A 198 -2.97 15.15 4.29
N VAL A 199 -2.12 14.58 3.43
CA VAL A 199 -1.58 15.26 2.24
C VAL A 199 -2.01 14.53 0.98
N ARG A 200 -2.27 15.28 -0.10
CA ARG A 200 -2.51 14.67 -1.40
C ARG A 200 -1.20 14.31 -2.08
N VAL A 201 -1.12 13.12 -2.63
CA VAL A 201 0.02 12.65 -3.42
C VAL A 201 -0.47 11.98 -4.71
N LEU A 202 0.43 11.86 -5.68
CA LEU A 202 0.14 11.20 -6.95
C LEU A 202 -0.10 9.68 -6.73
N ASP A 203 -0.93 9.10 -7.59
CA ASP A 203 -1.02 7.65 -7.69
C ASP A 203 0.37 7.06 -7.99
N PRO A 204 0.80 5.98 -7.32
CA PRO A 204 2.16 5.45 -7.48
C PRO A 204 2.48 5.02 -8.92
N THR A 205 1.48 4.72 -9.76
CA THR A 205 1.70 4.42 -11.16
C THR A 205 2.32 5.59 -11.94
N LEU A 206 2.16 6.82 -11.46
CA LEU A 206 2.74 8.03 -12.03
C LEU A 206 4.15 8.34 -11.53
N LEU A 207 4.65 7.60 -10.55
CA LEU A 207 6.03 7.72 -10.06
C LEU A 207 7.04 6.97 -10.94
N LEU A 208 6.56 6.10 -11.80
CA LEU A 208 7.38 5.24 -12.65
C LEU A 208 7.44 5.78 -14.07
N SER A 209 8.57 5.53 -14.72
CA SER A 209 8.79 5.84 -16.15
C SER A 209 8.31 4.68 -17.03
N ALA A 210 8.19 4.92 -18.34
CA ALA A 210 7.87 3.87 -19.31
C ALA A 210 8.88 2.70 -19.26
N ALA A 211 10.15 2.98 -18.96
CA ALA A 211 11.17 1.95 -18.83
C ALA A 211 10.89 0.96 -17.69
N ASP A 212 10.24 1.40 -16.63
CA ASP A 212 9.88 0.55 -15.49
C ASP A 212 8.77 -0.43 -15.81
N TYR A 213 7.91 -0.08 -16.75
CA TYR A 213 6.84 -0.94 -17.23
C TYR A 213 7.28 -1.86 -18.38
N ALA A 214 8.46 -1.64 -18.97
CA ALA A 214 8.96 -2.45 -20.07
C ALA A 214 9.00 -3.96 -19.78
N PRO A 215 9.36 -4.44 -18.59
CA PRO A 215 9.31 -5.88 -18.27
C PRO A 215 7.88 -6.46 -18.35
N ILE A 216 6.87 -5.68 -17.93
CA ILE A 216 5.46 -6.08 -17.99
C ILE A 216 4.99 -6.14 -19.45
N ILE A 217 5.34 -5.13 -20.24
CA ILE A 217 4.96 -5.03 -21.65
C ILE A 217 5.59 -6.16 -22.46
N LYS A 218 6.84 -6.49 -22.24
CA LYS A 218 7.55 -7.59 -22.94
C LYS A 218 6.91 -8.96 -22.70
N GLU A 219 6.35 -9.19 -21.51
CA GLU A 219 5.64 -10.44 -21.21
C GLU A 219 4.19 -10.45 -21.69
N SER A 220 3.63 -9.29 -22.04
CA SER A 220 2.32 -9.24 -22.64
C SER A 220 2.42 -9.82 -24.05
N GLN A 221 1.61 -10.85 -24.36
CA GLN A 221 1.55 -11.43 -25.71
C GLN A 221 0.76 -10.55 -26.71
N PHE A 222 0.44 -9.31 -26.32
CA PHE A 222 -0.20 -8.35 -27.20
C PHE A 222 0.82 -7.78 -28.17
N LYS A 223 0.78 -8.25 -29.42
CA LYS A 223 1.36 -7.51 -30.54
C LYS A 223 0.40 -6.34 -30.81
N LEU A 224 0.86 -5.12 -30.58
CA LEU A 224 0.21 -3.94 -31.15
C LEU A 224 0.36 -4.09 -32.68
N THR A 225 -0.72 -4.46 -33.36
CA THR A 225 -0.84 -4.37 -34.82
C THR A 225 -1.23 -2.96 -35.18
#